data_b1a6e093accb88fa2f6e34073b409200
#
_entry.id   b1a6e093accb88fa2f6e34073b409200
#
_cell.length_a   1.000
_cell.length_b   1.000
_cell.length_c   1.000
_cell.angle_alpha   90.00
_cell.angle_beta   90.00
_cell.angle_gamma   90.00
#
_symmetry.space_group_name_H-M   'P 1'
#
loop_
_entity.id
_entity.type
_entity.pdbx_description
1 polymer ?
#
loop_
_entity_poly.entity_id
_entity_poly.type
_entity_poly.pdbx_seq_one_letter_code
_entity_poly.pdbx_strand_id
1 'polypeptide(L)' 'MEIGDFVTYEGREYVLRGLDPMSVDVRRAELEDLRTGERIWVRLTELDEEPPAAD' A
#
# COMPACT_ATOMS: atom_id res chain seq x y z
N MET A 1 -0.51 2.88 -8.84
CA MET A 1 -0.69 3.01 -7.39
C MET A 1 -0.39 4.43 -6.96
N GLU A 2 -1.34 5.05 -6.29
CA GLU A 2 -1.22 6.45 -5.92
C GLU A 2 -1.54 6.63 -4.44
N ILE A 3 -1.02 7.71 -3.87
CA ILE A 3 -1.32 8.04 -2.48
C ILE A 3 -2.83 8.19 -2.34
N GLY A 4 -3.38 7.55 -1.33
CA GLY A 4 -4.83 7.54 -1.10
C GLY A 4 -5.52 6.30 -1.61
N ASP A 5 -4.82 5.48 -2.39
CA ASP A 5 -5.42 4.23 -2.87
C ASP A 5 -5.59 3.24 -1.73
N PHE A 6 -6.61 2.39 -1.86
CA PHE A 6 -6.79 1.30 -0.91
C PHE A 6 -6.00 0.09 -1.39
N VAL A 7 -5.36 -0.56 -0.45
CA VAL A 7 -4.57 -1.76 -0.75
C VAL A 7 -4.87 -2.82 0.29
N THR A 8 -4.62 -4.08 -0.08
CA THR A 8 -4.77 -5.20 0.84
C THR A 8 -3.39 -5.75 1.17
N TYR A 9 -3.16 -5.97 2.45
CA TYR A 9 -1.91 -6.55 2.91
C TYR A 9 -2.22 -7.51 4.05
N GLU A 10 -1.84 -8.76 3.86
CA GLU A 10 -2.07 -9.82 4.84
C GLU A 10 -3.53 -9.89 5.31
N GLY A 11 -4.44 -9.76 4.34
CA GLY A 11 -5.85 -9.90 4.62
C GLY A 11 -6.51 -8.69 5.24
N ARG A 12 -5.79 -7.59 5.38
CA ARG A 12 -6.34 -6.37 5.94
C ARG A 12 -6.30 -5.25 4.93
N GLU A 13 -7.21 -4.32 5.08
CA GLU A 13 -7.27 -3.17 4.20
C GLU A 13 -6.54 -2.00 4.81
N TYR A 14 -5.76 -1.34 3.97
CA TYR A 14 -4.99 -0.16 4.34
C TYR A 14 -5.20 0.90 3.28
N VAL A 15 -4.82 2.12 3.64
CA VAL A 15 -4.75 3.20 2.67
C VAL A 15 -3.28 3.57 2.49
N LEU A 16 -2.91 3.80 1.24
CA LEU A 16 -1.53 4.14 0.90
C LEU A 16 -1.26 5.59 1.27
N ARG A 17 -0.27 5.79 2.13
CA ARG A 17 0.08 7.13 2.60
C ARG A 17 1.40 7.63 2.07
N GLY A 18 2.30 6.73 1.69
CA GLY A 18 3.59 7.15 1.21
C GLY A 18 4.21 6.09 0.32
N LEU A 19 5.14 6.51 -0.51
CA LEU A 19 5.84 5.62 -1.42
C LEU A 19 7.29 6.07 -1.52
N ASP A 20 8.20 5.10 -1.53
CA ASP A 20 9.58 5.40 -1.83
C ASP A 20 9.71 5.85 -3.28
N PRO A 21 10.68 6.71 -3.58
CA PRO A 21 10.90 7.14 -4.96
C PRO A 21 11.29 5.97 -5.87
N MET A 22 11.06 6.17 -7.16
CA MET A 22 11.39 5.13 -8.13
C MET A 22 12.88 4.83 -8.19
N SER A 23 13.70 5.74 -7.72
CA SER A 23 15.15 5.53 -7.75
C SER A 23 15.63 4.56 -6.67
N VAL A 24 14.76 4.18 -5.73
CA VAL A 24 15.13 3.25 -4.69
C VAL A 24 14.98 1.83 -5.21
N ASP A 25 16.01 0.99 -5.02
CA ASP A 25 16.00 -0.36 -5.54
C ASP A 25 14.86 -1.19 -5.00
N VAL A 26 14.68 -1.18 -3.70
CA VAL A 26 13.58 -1.92 -3.08
C VAL A 26 12.62 -0.88 -2.52
N ARG A 27 11.61 -0.57 -3.29
CA ARG A 27 10.65 0.44 -2.90
C ARG A 27 9.73 -0.09 -1.83
N ARG A 28 9.39 0.77 -0.89
CA ARG A 28 8.46 0.45 0.18
C ARG A 28 7.31 1.41 0.16
N ALA A 29 6.21 0.97 0.74
CA ALA A 29 5.02 1.79 0.85
C ALA A 29 4.66 1.96 2.30
N GLU A 30 4.22 3.16 2.66
CA GLU A 30 3.69 3.41 3.98
C GLU A 30 2.19 3.23 3.94
N LEU A 31 1.69 2.35 4.79
CA LEU A 31 0.27 2.00 4.83
C LEU A 31 -0.32 2.40 6.16
N GLU A 32 -1.55 2.87 6.12
CA GLU A 32 -2.28 3.18 7.35
C GLU A 32 -3.45 2.23 7.46
N ASP A 33 -3.53 1.53 8.60
CA ASP A 33 -4.61 0.60 8.87
C ASP A 33 -5.91 1.39 9.04
N LEU A 34 -6.91 1.03 8.24
CA LEU A 34 -8.18 1.75 8.28
C LEU A 34 -8.92 1.56 9.59
N ARG A 35 -8.65 0.49 10.31
CA ARG A 35 -9.34 0.21 11.55
C ARG A 35 -8.70 0.86 12.76
N THR A 36 -7.38 0.92 12.77
CA THR A 36 -6.66 1.36 13.97
C THR A 36 -5.90 2.64 13.77
N GLY A 37 -5.66 3.04 12.53
CA GLY A 37 -4.84 4.20 12.24
C GLY A 37 -3.35 3.94 12.35
N GLU A 38 -2.97 2.72 12.62
CA GLU A 38 -1.55 2.35 12.71
C GLU A 38 -0.90 2.42 11.36
N ARG A 39 0.36 2.83 11.32
CA ARG A 39 1.10 2.92 10.07
C ARG A 39 2.23 1.91 10.06
N ILE A 40 2.41 1.27 8.90
CA ILE A 40 3.47 0.29 8.72
C ILE A 40 4.15 0.55 7.38
N TRP A 41 5.39 0.08 7.25
CA TRP A 41 6.13 0.14 6.00
C TRP A 41 6.29 -1.27 5.48
N VAL A 42 5.91 -1.50 4.22
CA VAL A 42 6.01 -2.81 3.60
C VAL A 42 6.66 -2.64 2.23
N ARG A 43 7.23 -3.73 1.72
CA ARG A 43 7.78 -3.70 0.37
C ARG A 43 6.64 -3.64 -0.63
N LEU A 44 6.85 -2.87 -1.67
CA LEU A 44 5.83 -2.71 -2.70
C LEU A 44 5.45 -4.04 -3.31
N THR A 45 6.42 -4.95 -3.45
CA THR A 45 6.15 -6.25 -4.05
C THR A 45 5.26 -7.14 -3.20
N GLU A 46 5.06 -6.80 -1.95
CA GLU A 46 4.20 -7.59 -1.06
C GLU A 46 2.76 -7.12 -1.05
N LEU A 47 2.45 -6.05 -1.77
CA LEU A 47 1.11 -5.51 -1.78
C LEU A 47 0.26 -6.15 -2.86
N ASP A 48 -1.00 -6.43 -2.50
CA ASP A 48 -1.99 -6.85 -3.47
C ASP A 48 -2.81 -5.64 -3.82
N GLU A 49 -2.60 -5.12 -5.02
CA GLU A 49 -3.41 -4.02 -5.49
C GLU A 49 -4.76 -4.54 -5.89
N GLU A 50 -5.79 -3.80 -5.51
CA GLU A 50 -7.12 -4.15 -5.95
C GLU A 50 -7.19 -4.00 -7.46
N PRO A 51 -7.61 -5.01 -8.18
CA PRO A 51 -7.69 -4.87 -9.63
C PRO A 51 -8.78 -3.87 -10.00
N PRO A 52 -8.65 -3.26 -11.16
CA PRO A 52 -9.71 -2.35 -11.62
C PRO A 52 -11.02 -3.10 -11.67
N ALA A 53 -12.05 -2.41 -11.30
CA ALA A 53 -13.35 -3.05 -11.21
C ALA A 53 -13.82 -3.61 -12.52
N ALA A 54 -13.27 -3.15 -13.56
CA ALA A 54 -13.73 -3.59 -14.82
C ALA A 54 -13.35 -4.96 -15.17
N ASP A 55 -12.69 -5.50 -14.65
CA ASP A 55 -12.34 -6.71 -15.13
C ASP A 55 -13.05 -7.47 -15.52
#